data_1b571c902d9ba1e0c492228993105496
#
_entry.id   1b571c902d9ba1e0c492228993105496
#
_cell.length_a   1.000
_cell.length_b   1.000
_cell.length_c   1.000
_cell.angle_alpha   90.00
_cell.angle_beta   90.00
_cell.angle_gamma   90.00
#
_symmetry.space_group_name_H-M   'P 1'
#
loop_
_entity.id
_entity.type
_entity.pdbx_description
1 polymer ?
#
loop_
_entity_poly.entity_id
_entity_poly.type
_entity_poly.pdbx_seq_one_letter_code
_entity_poly.pdbx_strand_id
1 'polypeptide(L)'
;MFVGMLAAKLPVRFVDIRPLVLDIAQLQPVVGDILALPLADRSISSLSSLHVVEHIGLGRYGDALNPSGTWQALAELRRVLAPGGNLFLSLPVGRPRVFFNAHRIHDPRDIVEWMNELELVEFSAVDDEGKLRLGASLHEAAELHYGCGLFWFRGPADQ
;
A
#
# COMPACT_ATOMS: atom_id res chain seq x y z
N MET A 1 -6.06 0.71 14.81
CA MET A 1 -7.24 1.58 14.98
C MET A 1 -8.06 1.73 13.68
N PHE A 2 -7.46 2.03 12.54
CA PHE A 2 -8.16 2.22 11.25
C PHE A 2 -8.99 1.00 10.81
N VAL A 3 -8.41 -0.21 10.83
CA VAL A 3 -9.08 -1.46 10.43
C VAL A 3 -10.34 -1.74 11.27
N GLY A 4 -10.28 -1.52 12.59
CA GLY A 4 -11.44 -1.68 13.48
C GLY A 4 -12.55 -0.67 13.19
N MET A 5 -12.20 0.56 12.78
CA MET A 5 -13.20 1.57 12.39
C MET A 5 -13.90 1.17 11.09
N LEU A 6 -13.18 0.59 10.14
CA LEU A 6 -13.78 0.04 8.91
C LEU A 6 -14.68 -1.15 9.23
N ALA A 7 -14.22 -2.09 10.05
CA ALA A 7 -14.98 -3.27 10.45
C ALA A 7 -16.27 -2.94 11.23
N ALA A 8 -16.37 -1.76 11.83
CA ALA A 8 -17.61 -1.27 12.42
C ALA A 8 -18.68 -0.87 11.38
N LYS A 9 -18.32 -0.79 10.10
CA LYS A 9 -19.21 -0.31 9.02
C LYS A 9 -19.42 -1.32 7.91
N LEU A 10 -18.45 -2.18 7.66
CA LEU A 10 -18.46 -3.13 6.54
C LEU A 10 -17.62 -4.37 6.85
N PRO A 11 -17.87 -5.52 6.18
CA PRO A 11 -17.01 -6.70 6.28
C PRO A 11 -15.60 -6.40 5.80
N VAL A 12 -14.59 -6.72 6.61
CA VAL A 12 -13.17 -6.51 6.32
C VAL A 12 -12.41 -7.82 6.43
N ARG A 13 -11.62 -8.18 5.43
CA ARG A 13 -10.52 -9.13 5.54
C ARG A 13 -9.26 -8.37 5.90
N PHE A 14 -8.59 -8.81 6.96
CA PHE A 14 -7.32 -8.24 7.38
C PHE A 14 -6.23 -9.29 7.21
N VAL A 15 -5.34 -9.08 6.24
CA VAL A 15 -4.23 -9.98 5.95
C VAL A 15 -2.98 -9.51 6.69
N ASP A 16 -2.38 -10.41 7.47
CA ASP A 16 -1.08 -10.18 8.13
C ASP A 16 -0.28 -11.50 8.08
N ILE A 17 1.04 -11.40 8.00
CA ILE A 17 1.94 -12.57 8.03
C ILE A 17 1.88 -13.30 9.37
N ARG A 18 1.47 -12.62 10.41
CA ARG A 18 1.34 -13.16 11.77
C ARG A 18 -0.10 -13.57 12.04
N PRO A 19 -0.32 -14.70 12.73
CA PRO A 19 -1.64 -15.07 13.18
C PRO A 19 -2.17 -14.03 14.19
N LEU A 20 -3.34 -13.48 13.91
CA LEU A 20 -4.02 -12.54 14.80
C LEU A 20 -5.30 -13.17 15.33
N VAL A 21 -5.51 -13.07 16.64
CA VAL A 21 -6.78 -13.42 17.28
C VAL A 21 -7.47 -12.10 17.64
N LEU A 22 -8.47 -11.73 16.84
CA LEU A 22 -9.23 -10.49 17.03
C LEU A 22 -10.72 -10.85 17.11
N ASP A 23 -11.35 -10.48 18.22
CA ASP A 23 -12.81 -10.60 18.40
C ASP A 23 -13.46 -9.25 18.04
N ILE A 24 -13.52 -8.97 16.75
CA ILE A 24 -14.15 -7.76 16.22
C ILE A 24 -15.18 -8.20 15.19
N ALA A 25 -16.44 -7.83 15.41
CA ALA A 25 -17.51 -8.11 14.46
C ALA A 25 -17.13 -7.60 13.05
N GLN A 26 -17.43 -8.40 12.04
CA GLN A 26 -17.14 -8.12 10.62
C GLN A 26 -15.63 -8.03 10.25
N LEU A 27 -14.70 -8.34 11.16
CA LEU A 27 -13.28 -8.45 10.86
C LEU A 27 -12.87 -9.91 10.76
N GLN A 28 -12.40 -10.33 9.59
CA GLN A 28 -11.86 -11.67 9.35
C GLN A 28 -10.34 -11.60 9.22
N PRO A 29 -9.57 -12.03 10.24
CA PRO A 29 -8.13 -12.18 10.11
C PRO A 29 -7.79 -13.30 9.13
N VAL A 30 -6.82 -13.07 8.27
CA VAL A 30 -6.28 -14.04 7.32
C VAL A 30 -4.76 -14.02 7.44
N VAL A 31 -4.15 -15.19 7.65
CA VAL A 31 -2.69 -15.30 7.61
C VAL A 31 -2.25 -15.33 6.16
N GLY A 32 -1.36 -14.43 5.77
CA GLY A 32 -0.86 -14.34 4.40
C GLY A 32 0.34 -13.42 4.27
N ASP A 33 1.19 -13.74 3.30
CA ASP A 33 2.32 -12.90 2.90
C ASP A 33 1.87 -11.94 1.79
N ILE A 34 2.22 -10.67 1.91
CA ILE A 34 1.93 -9.67 0.88
C ILE A 34 2.65 -9.96 -0.44
N LEU A 35 3.70 -10.77 -0.42
CA LEU A 35 4.40 -11.24 -1.63
C LEU A 35 3.69 -12.42 -2.32
N ALA A 36 2.72 -13.06 -1.65
CA ALA A 36 1.94 -14.18 -2.16
C ALA A 36 0.58 -14.22 -1.43
N LEU A 37 -0.29 -13.25 -1.70
CA LEU A 37 -1.58 -13.13 -1.04
C LEU A 37 -2.47 -14.37 -1.31
N PRO A 38 -3.11 -14.95 -0.28
CA PRO A 38 -4.01 -16.11 -0.43
C PRO A 38 -5.37 -15.67 -1.01
N LEU A 39 -5.33 -14.93 -2.10
CA LEU A 39 -6.48 -14.34 -2.78
C LEU A 39 -6.40 -14.64 -4.28
N ALA A 40 -7.53 -14.92 -4.91
CA ALA A 40 -7.59 -15.14 -6.34
C ALA A 40 -7.25 -13.86 -7.12
N ASP A 41 -6.76 -14.05 -8.36
CA ASP A 41 -6.52 -12.94 -9.28
C ASP A 41 -7.82 -12.16 -9.50
N ARG A 42 -7.70 -10.82 -9.61
CA ARG A 42 -8.80 -9.94 -10.01
C ARG A 42 -10.08 -10.12 -9.18
N SER A 43 -9.93 -10.40 -7.86
CA SER A 43 -11.07 -10.79 -6.99
C SER A 43 -11.48 -9.74 -5.97
N ILE A 44 -10.65 -8.71 -5.73
CA ILE A 44 -10.86 -7.75 -4.65
C ILE A 44 -11.29 -6.40 -5.23
N SER A 45 -12.51 -5.98 -4.95
CA SER A 45 -13.06 -4.72 -5.42
C SER A 45 -12.59 -3.48 -4.64
N SER A 46 -12.15 -3.67 -3.40
CA SER A 46 -11.60 -2.57 -2.57
C SER A 46 -10.47 -3.11 -1.71
N LEU A 47 -9.28 -2.57 -1.91
CA LEU A 47 -8.04 -3.00 -1.27
C LEU A 47 -7.34 -1.79 -0.65
N SER A 48 -6.74 -1.96 0.51
CA SER A 48 -5.87 -0.94 1.10
C SER A 48 -4.59 -1.54 1.66
N SER A 49 -3.47 -0.86 1.43
CA SER A 49 -2.16 -1.14 2.02
C SER A 49 -1.56 0.16 2.53
N LEU A 50 -1.58 0.34 3.85
CA LEU A 50 -1.23 1.59 4.49
C LEU A 50 0.02 1.40 5.36
N HIS A 51 1.15 1.97 4.93
CA HIS A 51 2.45 1.87 5.59
C HIS A 51 2.89 0.41 5.81
N VAL A 52 2.94 -0.38 4.72
CA VAL A 52 3.34 -1.79 4.73
C VAL A 52 4.47 -2.06 3.73
N VAL A 53 4.27 -1.68 2.47
CA VAL A 53 5.14 -2.12 1.37
C VAL A 53 6.58 -1.58 1.48
N GLU A 54 6.78 -0.46 2.13
CA GLU A 54 8.08 0.16 2.39
C GLU A 54 8.98 -0.66 3.32
N HIS A 55 8.40 -1.60 4.06
CA HIS A 55 9.13 -2.45 5.00
C HIS A 55 9.55 -3.80 4.41
N ILE A 56 8.95 -4.21 3.30
CA ILE A 56 9.10 -5.56 2.76
C ILE A 56 10.50 -5.79 2.21
N GLY A 57 11.14 -6.87 2.64
CA GLY A 57 12.49 -7.24 2.20
C GLY A 57 13.61 -6.47 2.89
N LEU A 58 13.36 -5.92 4.08
CA LEU A 58 14.40 -5.30 4.93
C LEU A 58 14.88 -6.20 6.08
N GLY A 59 14.33 -7.41 6.22
CA GLY A 59 14.68 -8.33 7.30
C GLY A 59 14.17 -7.93 8.69
N ARG A 60 13.36 -6.85 8.75
CA ARG A 60 12.91 -6.27 10.03
C ARG A 60 11.94 -7.16 10.78
N TYR A 61 11.10 -7.88 10.07
CA TYR A 61 10.05 -8.74 10.65
C TYR A 61 10.36 -10.23 10.48
N GLY A 62 11.63 -10.58 10.24
CA GLY A 62 12.06 -11.95 9.98
C GLY A 62 11.94 -12.35 8.49
N ASP A 63 11.59 -11.41 7.64
CA ASP A 63 11.56 -11.55 6.19
C ASP A 63 12.98 -11.61 5.61
N ALA A 64 13.16 -12.31 4.49
CA ALA A 64 14.44 -12.35 3.78
C ALA A 64 14.78 -10.96 3.21
N LEU A 65 16.08 -10.64 3.15
CA LEU A 65 16.54 -9.43 2.48
C LEU A 65 16.19 -9.52 0.99
N ASN A 66 15.38 -8.56 0.53
CA ASN A 66 14.89 -8.47 -0.84
C ASN A 66 14.83 -7.01 -1.30
N PRO A 67 15.81 -6.55 -2.08
CA PRO A 67 15.81 -5.18 -2.59
C PRO A 67 14.57 -4.84 -3.43
N SER A 68 13.97 -5.83 -4.07
CA SER A 68 12.76 -5.68 -4.91
C SER A 68 11.46 -5.90 -4.14
N GLY A 69 11.49 -6.04 -2.81
CA GLY A 69 10.33 -6.42 -2.00
C GLY A 69 9.13 -5.47 -2.16
N THR A 70 9.35 -4.15 -2.18
CA THR A 70 8.28 -3.18 -2.40
C THR A 70 7.63 -3.38 -3.77
N TRP A 71 8.44 -3.50 -4.84
CA TRP A 71 7.93 -3.71 -6.19
C TRP A 71 7.11 -5.02 -6.30
N GLN A 72 7.60 -6.11 -5.72
CA GLN A 72 6.89 -7.39 -5.73
C GLN A 72 5.57 -7.32 -4.96
N ALA A 73 5.55 -6.65 -3.82
CA ALA A 73 4.33 -6.43 -3.06
C ALA A 73 3.31 -5.61 -3.86
N LEU A 74 3.73 -4.55 -4.55
CA LEU A 74 2.86 -3.75 -5.41
C LEU A 74 2.31 -4.57 -6.58
N ALA A 75 3.13 -5.43 -7.21
CA ALA A 75 2.69 -6.33 -8.27
C ALA A 75 1.62 -7.31 -7.77
N GLU A 76 1.77 -7.80 -6.55
CA GLU A 76 0.81 -8.72 -5.93
C GLU A 76 -0.51 -8.03 -5.55
N LEU A 77 -0.45 -6.80 -5.03
CA LEU A 77 -1.65 -5.98 -4.80
C LEU A 77 -2.41 -5.74 -6.11
N ARG A 78 -1.69 -5.47 -7.21
CA ARG A 78 -2.28 -5.31 -8.55
C ARG A 78 -2.91 -6.60 -9.04
N ARG A 79 -2.26 -7.76 -8.86
CA ARG A 79 -2.77 -9.07 -9.28
C ARG A 79 -4.15 -9.37 -8.70
N VAL A 80 -4.34 -9.11 -7.42
CA VAL A 80 -5.60 -9.43 -6.72
C VAL A 80 -6.70 -8.40 -6.93
N LEU A 81 -6.38 -7.20 -7.42
CA LEU A 81 -7.35 -6.13 -7.61
C LEU A 81 -8.30 -6.47 -8.77
N ALA A 82 -9.60 -6.42 -8.51
CA ALA A 82 -10.62 -6.66 -9.51
C ALA A 82 -10.69 -5.53 -10.56
N PRO A 83 -11.20 -5.79 -11.76
CA PRO A 83 -11.52 -4.74 -12.72
C PRO A 83 -12.42 -3.68 -12.11
N GLY A 84 -12.13 -2.41 -12.36
CA GLY A 84 -12.82 -1.28 -11.75
C GLY A 84 -12.66 -1.15 -10.23
N GLY A 85 -11.89 -2.05 -9.60
CA GLY A 85 -11.63 -2.06 -8.17
C GLY A 85 -10.75 -0.89 -7.74
N ASN A 86 -10.82 -0.52 -6.46
CA ASN A 86 -10.05 0.58 -5.89
C ASN A 86 -8.91 0.06 -5.01
N LEU A 87 -7.71 0.62 -5.20
CA LEU A 87 -6.57 0.42 -4.32
C LEU A 87 -6.20 1.74 -3.63
N PHE A 88 -6.24 1.74 -2.30
CA PHE A 88 -5.76 2.83 -1.47
C PHE A 88 -4.39 2.44 -0.90
N LEU A 89 -3.36 3.17 -1.30
CA LEU A 89 -1.98 2.90 -0.93
C LEU A 89 -1.39 4.11 -0.19
N SER A 90 -0.71 3.87 0.92
CA SER A 90 0.13 4.90 1.53
C SER A 90 1.48 4.36 1.92
N LEU A 91 2.52 5.17 1.70
CA LEU A 91 3.91 4.86 2.04
C LEU A 91 4.73 6.16 2.13
N PRO A 92 5.93 6.11 2.75
CA PRO A 92 6.84 7.24 2.77
C PRO A 92 7.30 7.61 1.36
N VAL A 93 7.20 8.91 1.04
CA VAL A 93 7.64 9.48 -0.24
C VAL A 93 8.59 10.65 -0.03
N GLY A 94 9.42 10.90 -1.04
CA GLY A 94 10.40 11.97 -1.06
C GLY A 94 11.66 11.54 -1.80
N ARG A 95 12.80 12.15 -1.48
CA ARG A 95 14.10 11.77 -2.03
C ARG A 95 14.45 10.34 -1.67
N PRO A 96 14.61 9.43 -2.65
CA PRO A 96 14.74 7.99 -2.41
C PRO A 96 15.91 7.64 -1.48
N ARG A 97 15.64 6.84 -0.47
CA ARG A 97 16.65 6.27 0.43
C ARG A 97 16.11 5.15 1.28
N VAL A 98 17.01 4.41 1.89
CA VAL A 98 16.70 3.34 2.83
C VAL A 98 17.20 3.71 4.21
N PHE A 99 16.32 3.66 5.20
CA PHE A 99 16.71 3.70 6.61
C PHE A 99 16.96 2.28 7.10
N PHE A 100 18.17 2.04 7.61
CA PHE A 100 18.55 0.74 8.13
C PHE A 100 17.55 0.26 9.19
N ASN A 101 17.10 -0.99 9.03
CA ASN A 101 16.13 -1.64 9.92
C ASN A 101 14.85 -0.82 10.19
N ALA A 102 14.41 -0.03 9.22
CA ALA A 102 13.22 0.80 9.35
C ALA A 102 12.30 0.70 8.12
N HIS A 103 12.58 1.46 7.09
CA HIS A 103 11.72 1.57 5.90
C HIS A 103 12.49 2.16 4.71
N ARG A 104 11.88 2.07 3.54
CA ARG A 104 12.29 2.81 2.35
C ARG A 104 11.47 4.09 2.21
N ILE A 105 12.09 5.12 1.67
CA ILE A 105 11.40 6.29 1.11
C ILE A 105 11.52 6.17 -0.40
N HIS A 106 10.40 6.30 -1.09
CA HIS A 106 10.32 6.15 -2.53
C HIS A 106 10.06 7.49 -3.21
N ASP A 107 10.56 7.62 -4.42
CA ASP A 107 10.05 8.64 -5.34
C ASP A 107 8.59 8.28 -5.67
N PRO A 108 7.63 9.19 -5.47
CA PRO A 108 6.23 8.88 -5.78
C PRO A 108 5.99 8.61 -7.27
N ARG A 109 6.88 9.11 -8.16
CA ARG A 109 6.83 8.84 -9.60
C ARG A 109 7.14 7.38 -9.93
N ASP A 110 8.09 6.76 -9.20
CA ASP A 110 8.42 5.34 -9.35
C ASP A 110 7.22 4.47 -8.95
N ILE A 111 6.47 4.85 -7.90
CA ILE A 111 5.27 4.14 -7.48
C ILE A 111 4.22 4.16 -8.60
N VAL A 112 3.99 5.30 -9.22
CA VAL A 112 3.03 5.43 -10.33
C VAL A 112 3.51 4.64 -11.55
N GLU A 113 4.80 4.65 -11.86
CA GLU A 113 5.38 3.87 -12.95
C GLU A 113 5.21 2.35 -12.72
N TRP A 114 5.46 1.87 -11.51
CA TRP A 114 5.28 0.46 -11.15
C TRP A 114 3.80 0.02 -11.17
N MET A 115 2.89 0.97 -11.00
CA MET A 115 1.43 0.74 -11.03
C MET A 115 0.77 1.19 -12.34
N ASN A 116 1.52 1.32 -13.43
CA ASN A 116 1.10 1.90 -14.72
C ASN A 116 -0.05 1.17 -15.43
N GLU A 117 -0.38 -0.06 -15.02
CA GLU A 117 -1.57 -0.78 -15.50
C GLU A 117 -2.86 -0.32 -14.81
N LEU A 118 -2.76 0.50 -13.76
CA LEU A 118 -3.88 1.09 -13.04
C LEU A 118 -4.01 2.58 -13.37
N GLU A 119 -5.22 3.09 -13.29
CA GLU A 119 -5.47 4.53 -13.35
C GLU A 119 -5.11 5.17 -11.99
N LEU A 120 -4.23 6.17 -11.98
CA LEU A 120 -4.05 7.04 -10.81
C LEU A 120 -5.23 8.04 -10.76
N VAL A 121 -6.20 7.79 -9.88
CA VAL A 121 -7.38 8.64 -9.72
C VAL A 121 -7.04 9.90 -8.95
N GLU A 122 -6.25 9.76 -7.87
CA GLU A 122 -5.83 10.87 -7.02
C GLU A 122 -4.49 10.56 -6.35
N PHE A 123 -3.67 11.59 -6.25
CA PHE A 123 -2.48 11.59 -5.39
C PHE A 123 -2.56 12.78 -4.43
N SER A 124 -2.41 12.51 -3.15
CA SER A 124 -2.29 13.50 -2.09
C SER A 124 -1.03 13.21 -1.28
N ALA A 125 -0.51 14.18 -0.56
CA ALA A 125 0.68 13.98 0.27
C ALA A 125 0.56 14.72 1.60
N VAL A 126 1.15 14.15 2.64
CA VAL A 126 1.49 14.89 3.86
C VAL A 126 2.94 15.33 3.71
N ASP A 127 3.18 16.64 3.79
CA ASP A 127 4.51 17.24 3.62
C ASP A 127 5.39 17.14 4.89
N ASP A 128 6.61 17.68 4.81
CA ASP A 128 7.59 17.65 5.90
C ASP A 128 7.14 18.43 7.14
N GLU A 129 6.20 19.35 7.01
CA GLU A 129 5.57 20.08 8.12
C GLU A 129 4.35 19.35 8.70
N GLY A 130 4.02 18.17 8.18
CA GLY A 130 2.84 17.39 8.59
C GLY A 130 1.52 17.92 8.03
N LYS A 131 1.55 18.76 6.99
CA LYS A 131 0.37 19.34 6.37
C LYS A 131 -0.11 18.49 5.20
N LEU A 132 -1.41 18.17 5.19
CA LEU A 132 -2.06 17.47 4.08
C LEU A 132 -2.21 18.40 2.87
N ARG A 133 -1.75 17.93 1.72
CA ARG A 133 -1.85 18.54 0.39
C ARG A 133 -2.73 17.64 -0.49
N LEU A 134 -3.97 18.01 -0.68
CA LEU A 134 -4.87 17.30 -1.61
C LEU A 134 -4.49 17.63 -3.06
N GLY A 135 -4.55 16.62 -3.95
CA GLY A 135 -4.16 16.79 -5.35
C GLY A 135 -2.70 17.24 -5.51
N ALA A 136 -1.80 16.70 -4.67
CA ALA A 136 -0.41 17.08 -4.64
C ALA A 136 0.30 16.77 -5.97
N SER A 137 1.34 17.55 -6.29
CA SER A 137 2.23 17.27 -7.39
C SER A 137 3.18 16.12 -7.04
N LEU A 138 3.25 15.09 -7.89
CA LEU A 138 4.25 14.01 -7.75
C LEU A 138 5.68 14.58 -7.78
N HIS A 139 5.91 15.61 -8.60
CA HIS A 139 7.23 16.25 -8.72
C HIS A 139 7.63 16.96 -7.43
N GLU A 140 6.71 17.74 -6.84
CA GLU A 140 6.99 18.43 -5.57
C GLU A 140 7.15 17.43 -4.42
N ALA A 141 6.33 16.38 -4.38
CA ALA A 141 6.42 15.35 -3.37
C ALA A 141 7.72 14.52 -3.45
N ALA A 142 8.32 14.38 -4.64
CA ALA A 142 9.63 13.74 -4.82
C ALA A 142 10.78 14.51 -4.17
N GLU A 143 10.62 15.82 -3.93
CA GLU A 143 11.63 16.67 -3.30
C GLU A 143 11.54 16.71 -1.77
N LEU A 144 10.46 16.13 -1.18
CA LEU A 144 10.30 16.07 0.27
C LEU A 144 11.44 15.30 0.94
N HIS A 145 11.74 15.69 2.17
CA HIS A 145 12.68 14.94 2.98
C HIS A 145 12.01 13.67 3.52
N TYR A 146 10.79 13.76 4.08
CA TYR A 146 10.05 12.63 4.63
C TYR A 146 8.54 12.89 4.58
N GLY A 147 7.96 12.77 3.40
CA GLY A 147 6.53 12.90 3.21
C GLY A 147 5.79 11.55 3.35
N CYS A 148 4.48 11.61 3.39
CA CYS A 148 3.62 10.45 3.25
C CYS A 148 2.77 10.59 1.99
N GLY A 149 2.99 9.74 0.99
CA GLY A 149 2.18 9.66 -0.21
C GLY A 149 0.89 8.89 0.06
N LEU A 150 -0.22 9.41 -0.45
CA LEU A 150 -1.54 8.84 -0.41
C LEU A 150 -2.03 8.68 -1.84
N PHE A 151 -2.10 7.45 -2.32
CA PHE A 151 -2.45 7.13 -3.69
C PHE A 151 -3.81 6.43 -3.71
N TRP A 152 -4.68 6.87 -4.61
CA TRP A 152 -5.87 6.15 -5.00
C TRP A 152 -5.72 5.70 -6.44
N PHE A 153 -5.58 4.40 -6.62
CA PHE A 153 -5.56 3.76 -7.93
C PHE A 153 -6.89 3.05 -8.20
N ARG A 154 -7.22 2.93 -9.48
CA ARG A 154 -8.36 2.14 -9.96
C ARG A 154 -7.91 1.11 -10.99
N GLY A 155 -8.40 -0.11 -10.85
CA GLY A 155 -8.22 -1.15 -11.85
C GLY A 155 -8.87 -0.78 -13.19
N PRO A 156 -8.31 -1.22 -14.34
CA PRO A 156 -8.96 -1.01 -15.63
C PRO A 156 -10.34 -1.67 -15.62
N ALA A 157 -11.33 -1.06 -16.31
CA ALA A 157 -12.62 -1.70 -16.51
C ALA A 157 -12.46 -2.98 -17.34
N ASP A 158 -13.34 -3.95 -17.15
CA ASP A 158 -13.43 -5.09 -18.09
C ASP A 158 -13.82 -4.54 -19.48
N GLN A 159 -13.07 -4.98 -20.51
CA GLN A 159 -13.37 -4.71 -21.90
C GLN A 159 -14.47 -5.65 -22.40
#